data_e90eb815cbf3c1cf115e6f4879379ca9
#
_entry.id   e90eb815cbf3c1cf115e6f4879379ca9
#
_cell.length_a   1.000
_cell.length_b   1.000
_cell.length_c   1.000
_cell.angle_alpha   90.00
_cell.angle_beta   90.00
_cell.angle_gamma   90.00
#
_symmetry.space_group_name_H-M   'P 1'
#
loop_
_entity.id
_entity.type
_entity.pdbx_description
1 polymer ?
#
loop_
_entity_poly.entity_id
_entity_poly.type
_entity_poly.pdbx_seq_one_letter_code
_entity_poly.pdbx_strand_id
1 'polypeptide(L)'
;NLKLGISMIQSGEALISIVGAAESGIVPEIYEAFSATKGLAEDSNLIKLQEKLGEKFDSPDHRKICRPFGDNIGMSLGESAQFIILMADDLALELGLNIHGAALSSHIHADGFKKSISGPGAGNYLTVGKTFKEIQKHFGEQALDKVFFHAHGTSTPQNRESESHIISSSAQAF
;
A
#
# COMPACT_ATOMS: atom_id res chain seq x y z
N ASN A 1 -4.18 6.55 11.07
CA ASN A 1 -4.55 7.97 11.15
C ASN A 1 -5.62 8.38 10.12
N LEU A 2 -5.55 7.98 8.81
CA LEU A 2 -6.54 8.35 7.79
C LEU A 2 -7.99 8.05 8.21
N LYS A 3 -8.27 6.82 8.70
CA LYS A 3 -9.61 6.45 9.18
C LYS A 3 -10.11 7.36 10.31
N LEU A 4 -9.23 7.71 11.25
CA LEU A 4 -9.57 8.61 12.35
C LEU A 4 -9.91 10.00 11.82
N GLY A 5 -9.08 10.56 10.93
CA GLY A 5 -9.34 11.87 10.32
C GLY A 5 -10.68 11.94 9.57
N ILE A 6 -10.99 10.91 8.78
CA ILE A 6 -12.30 10.80 8.12
C ILE A 6 -13.43 10.76 9.15
N SER A 7 -13.30 9.93 10.20
CA SER A 7 -14.33 9.82 11.25
C SER A 7 -14.58 11.14 11.98
N MET A 8 -13.54 11.89 12.31
CA MET A 8 -13.66 13.18 13.01
C MET A 8 -14.42 14.22 12.17
N ILE A 9 -14.20 14.23 10.86
CA ILE A 9 -14.93 15.13 9.95
C ILE A 9 -16.37 14.65 9.80
N GLN A 10 -16.62 13.37 9.58
CA GLN A 10 -17.95 12.81 9.41
C GLN A 10 -18.84 12.94 10.67
N SER A 11 -18.22 12.92 11.86
CA SER A 11 -18.94 13.14 13.12
C SER A 11 -19.16 14.62 13.47
N GLY A 12 -18.57 15.54 12.71
CA GLY A 12 -18.60 16.97 13.01
C GLY A 12 -17.66 17.39 14.15
N GLU A 13 -16.81 16.51 14.63
CA GLU A 13 -15.81 16.83 15.67
C GLU A 13 -14.73 17.78 15.14
N ALA A 14 -14.40 17.67 13.85
CA ALA A 14 -13.46 18.55 13.18
C ALA A 14 -13.96 18.91 11.77
N LEU A 15 -13.69 20.14 11.34
CA LEU A 15 -13.92 20.56 9.96
C LEU A 15 -12.71 20.30 9.07
N ILE A 16 -11.52 20.25 9.67
CA ILE A 16 -10.25 20.03 8.99
C ILE A 16 -9.44 19.01 9.80
N SER A 17 -8.84 18.05 9.13
CA SER A 17 -7.94 17.09 9.74
C SER A 17 -6.70 16.91 8.87
N ILE A 18 -5.52 17.03 9.47
CA ILE A 18 -4.23 16.75 8.79
C ILE A 18 -3.81 15.34 9.20
N VAL A 19 -3.73 14.46 8.22
CA VAL A 19 -3.34 13.06 8.42
C VAL A 19 -2.10 12.73 7.62
N GLY A 20 -1.19 11.98 8.19
CA GLY A 20 0.03 11.62 7.50
C GLY A 20 0.98 10.81 8.36
N ALA A 21 2.16 10.59 7.82
CA ALA A 21 3.26 9.95 8.49
C ALA A 21 4.59 10.52 8.01
N ALA A 22 5.58 10.44 8.87
CA ALA A 22 6.98 10.69 8.54
C ALA A 22 7.81 9.52 9.05
N GLU A 23 8.72 9.04 8.22
CA GLU A 23 9.63 7.94 8.55
C GLU A 23 11.04 8.31 8.09
N SER A 24 12.00 8.11 8.98
CA SER A 24 13.44 8.26 8.72
C SER A 24 14.14 6.97 9.15
N GLY A 25 14.03 5.96 8.31
CA GLY A 25 14.45 4.58 8.60
C GLY A 25 15.79 4.19 7.97
N ILE A 26 16.52 5.10 7.34
CA ILE A 26 17.81 4.80 6.70
C ILE A 26 18.94 4.94 7.71
N VAL A 27 18.94 4.08 8.72
CA VAL A 27 19.98 3.99 9.75
C VAL A 27 20.45 2.55 9.91
N PRO A 28 21.72 2.30 10.33
CA PRO A 28 22.29 0.95 10.38
C PRO A 28 21.44 -0.04 11.19
N GLU A 29 20.90 0.37 12.34
CA GLU A 29 20.13 -0.48 13.24
C GLU A 29 18.84 -0.99 12.57
N ILE A 30 18.18 -0.17 11.79
CA ILE A 30 16.97 -0.53 11.03
C ILE A 30 17.34 -1.48 9.89
N TYR A 31 18.45 -1.20 9.18
CA TYR A 31 18.95 -2.12 8.15
C TYR A 31 19.28 -3.50 8.71
N GLU A 32 19.97 -3.58 9.84
CA GLU A 32 20.29 -4.83 10.50
C GLU A 32 19.03 -5.60 10.89
N ALA A 33 18.04 -4.91 11.48
CA ALA A 33 16.79 -5.53 11.88
C ALA A 33 16.01 -6.11 10.68
N PHE A 34 15.90 -5.37 9.58
CA PHE A 34 15.24 -5.85 8.38
C PHE A 34 16.04 -6.92 7.64
N SER A 35 17.37 -6.83 7.60
CA SER A 35 18.24 -7.87 7.03
C SER A 35 18.08 -9.22 7.73
N ALA A 36 17.94 -9.21 9.07
CA ALA A 36 17.67 -10.40 9.85
C ALA A 36 16.36 -11.11 9.45
N THR A 37 15.39 -10.39 8.89
CA THR A 37 14.14 -10.97 8.36
C THR A 37 14.30 -11.59 6.98
N LYS A 38 15.44 -11.39 6.31
CA LYS A 38 15.70 -11.74 4.90
C LYS A 38 14.71 -11.11 3.91
N GLY A 39 14.13 -9.98 4.29
CA GLY A 39 13.17 -9.24 3.47
C GLY A 39 13.81 -8.18 2.58
N LEU A 40 15.06 -7.78 2.86
CA LEU A 40 15.77 -6.78 2.07
C LEU A 40 16.32 -7.35 0.77
N ALA A 41 16.35 -6.52 -0.25
CA ALA A 41 17.10 -6.78 -1.47
C ALA A 41 18.60 -6.65 -1.19
N GLU A 42 19.37 -7.68 -1.56
CA GLU A 42 20.82 -7.74 -1.41
C GLU A 42 21.50 -7.84 -2.77
N ASP A 43 22.72 -7.29 -2.88
CA ASP A 43 23.49 -7.32 -4.13
C ASP A 43 23.70 -8.74 -4.66
N SER A 44 23.90 -9.70 -3.77
CA SER A 44 24.04 -11.12 -4.14
C SER A 44 22.80 -11.69 -4.85
N ASN A 45 21.60 -11.23 -4.45
CA ASN A 45 20.34 -11.63 -5.07
C ASN A 45 20.07 -10.84 -6.35
N LEU A 46 20.50 -9.59 -6.39
CA LEU A 46 20.38 -8.76 -7.60
C LEU A 46 21.26 -9.29 -8.73
N ILE A 47 22.50 -9.70 -8.42
CA ILE A 47 23.40 -10.36 -9.37
C ILE A 47 22.74 -11.61 -9.95
N LYS A 48 22.24 -12.51 -9.10
CA LYS A 48 21.55 -13.73 -9.56
C LYS A 48 20.31 -13.43 -10.42
N LEU A 49 19.59 -12.37 -10.10
CA LEU A 49 18.45 -11.94 -10.92
C LEU A 49 18.90 -11.47 -12.29
N GLN A 50 19.94 -10.64 -12.37
CA GLN A 50 20.46 -10.15 -13.64
C GLN A 50 21.01 -11.28 -14.50
N GLU A 51 21.75 -12.25 -13.91
CA GLU A 51 22.20 -13.46 -14.58
C GLU A 51 21.02 -14.28 -15.15
N LYS A 52 19.97 -14.50 -14.33
CA LYS A 52 18.76 -15.20 -14.75
C LYS A 52 18.06 -14.50 -15.94
N LEU A 53 18.11 -13.19 -15.98
CA LEU A 53 17.53 -12.37 -17.07
C LEU A 53 18.44 -12.32 -18.32
N GLY A 54 19.62 -12.93 -18.28
CA GLY A 54 20.59 -12.94 -19.37
C GLY A 54 21.22 -11.57 -19.64
N GLU A 55 21.25 -10.71 -18.62
CA GLU A 55 21.81 -9.37 -18.74
C GLU A 55 23.34 -9.40 -18.61
N LYS A 56 24.03 -8.57 -19.41
CA LYS A 56 25.46 -8.30 -19.22
C LYS A 56 25.59 -7.10 -18.29
N PHE A 57 26.38 -7.25 -17.24
CA PHE A 57 26.64 -6.19 -16.28
C PHE A 57 28.04 -6.31 -15.65
N ASP A 58 28.65 -5.17 -15.36
CA ASP A 58 29.94 -5.10 -14.66
C ASP A 58 29.73 -4.95 -13.14
N SER A 59 28.56 -4.41 -12.74
CA SER A 59 28.14 -4.20 -11.35
C SER A 59 26.63 -4.33 -11.21
N PRO A 60 26.10 -4.62 -10.00
CA PRO A 60 24.65 -4.69 -9.75
C PRO A 60 23.94 -3.40 -10.14
N ASP A 61 22.88 -3.50 -10.93
CA ASP A 61 22.03 -2.36 -11.28
C ASP A 61 20.92 -2.15 -10.24
N HIS A 62 21.20 -1.33 -9.22
CA HIS A 62 20.29 -1.08 -8.10
C HIS A 62 18.94 -0.45 -8.52
N ARG A 63 18.80 0.11 -9.72
CA ARG A 63 17.51 0.60 -10.24
C ARG A 63 16.51 -0.54 -10.48
N LYS A 64 16.96 -1.79 -10.48
CA LYS A 64 16.15 -2.99 -10.70
C LYS A 64 15.65 -3.65 -9.41
N ILE A 65 15.90 -3.06 -8.25
CA ILE A 65 15.47 -3.62 -6.95
C ILE A 65 13.95 -3.60 -6.84
N CYS A 66 13.30 -2.49 -7.17
CA CYS A 66 11.86 -2.32 -6.99
C CYS A 66 11.07 -2.99 -8.13
N ARG A 67 10.62 -4.23 -7.89
CA ARG A 67 9.87 -5.06 -8.87
C ARG A 67 8.68 -5.76 -8.18
N PRO A 68 7.65 -5.02 -7.74
CA PRO A 68 6.61 -5.54 -6.84
C PRO A 68 5.94 -6.83 -7.30
N PHE A 69 5.56 -6.92 -8.57
CA PHE A 69 4.82 -8.05 -9.14
C PHE A 69 5.62 -8.84 -10.20
N GLY A 70 6.89 -8.50 -10.37
CA GLY A 70 7.81 -9.22 -11.27
C GLY A 70 8.70 -10.23 -10.54
N ASP A 71 9.79 -10.64 -11.19
CA ASP A 71 10.87 -11.36 -10.54
C ASP A 71 11.56 -10.42 -9.55
N ASN A 72 11.24 -10.57 -8.29
CA ASN A 72 11.70 -9.70 -7.22
C ASN A 72 12.68 -10.42 -6.28
N ILE A 73 13.45 -9.64 -5.54
CA ILE A 73 14.54 -10.14 -4.69
C ILE A 73 14.46 -9.64 -3.25
N GLY A 74 13.49 -8.81 -2.94
CA GLY A 74 13.31 -8.17 -1.64
C GLY A 74 12.90 -6.72 -1.78
N MET A 75 12.73 -6.05 -0.65
CA MET A 75 12.36 -4.64 -0.56
C MET A 75 13.59 -3.74 -0.38
N SER A 76 13.44 -2.48 -0.74
CA SER A 76 14.37 -1.40 -0.40
C SER A 76 13.74 -0.50 0.65
N LEU A 77 14.53 -0.08 1.63
CA LEU A 77 14.10 0.93 2.61
C LEU A 77 14.15 2.31 1.97
N GLY A 78 13.26 3.18 2.43
CA GLY A 78 13.19 4.58 2.01
C GLY A 78 12.78 5.47 3.17
N GLU A 79 12.95 6.76 2.99
CA GLU A 79 12.50 7.79 3.92
C GLU A 79 11.48 8.69 3.24
N SER A 80 10.46 9.09 3.97
CA SER A 80 9.42 9.97 3.43
C SER A 80 8.67 10.67 4.56
N ALA A 81 8.16 11.86 4.26
CA ALA A 81 7.16 12.53 5.08
C ALA A 81 6.04 13.00 4.15
N GLN A 82 4.82 12.47 4.37
CA GLN A 82 3.67 12.80 3.53
C GLN A 82 2.44 13.06 4.39
N PHE A 83 1.72 14.14 4.07
CA PHE A 83 0.52 14.55 4.77
C PHE A 83 -0.58 14.89 3.78
N ILE A 84 -1.81 14.55 4.16
CA ILE A 84 -3.03 14.85 3.43
C ILE A 84 -3.88 15.75 4.31
N ILE A 85 -4.40 16.83 3.76
CA ILE A 85 -5.39 17.67 4.42
C ILE A 85 -6.77 17.16 4.00
N LEU A 86 -7.52 16.67 4.97
CA LEU A 86 -8.93 16.33 4.82
C LEU A 86 -9.77 17.53 5.30
N MET A 87 -10.83 17.81 4.59
CA MET A 87 -11.74 18.92 4.93
C MET A 87 -13.19 18.51 4.67
N ALA A 88 -14.12 19.06 5.46
CA ALA A 88 -15.54 18.94 5.16
C ALA A 88 -15.82 19.54 3.77
N ASP A 89 -16.66 18.87 2.99
CA ASP A 89 -16.87 19.21 1.57
C ASP A 89 -17.53 20.60 1.40
N ASP A 90 -18.49 20.94 2.24
CA ASP A 90 -19.11 22.25 2.25
C ASP A 90 -18.11 23.38 2.53
N LEU A 91 -17.22 23.22 3.50
CA LEU A 91 -16.17 24.18 3.80
C LEU A 91 -15.16 24.30 2.65
N ALA A 92 -14.77 23.17 2.04
CA ALA A 92 -13.84 23.18 0.92
C ALA A 92 -14.41 23.92 -0.30
N LEU A 93 -15.71 23.76 -0.56
CA LEU A 93 -16.44 24.45 -1.61
C LEU A 93 -16.62 25.96 -1.31
N GLU A 94 -16.99 26.29 -0.07
CA GLU A 94 -17.13 27.69 0.37
C GLU A 94 -15.82 28.47 0.22
N LEU A 95 -14.71 27.85 0.56
CA LEU A 95 -13.38 28.46 0.45
C LEU A 95 -12.80 28.45 -0.98
N GLY A 96 -13.49 27.81 -1.93
CA GLY A 96 -13.04 27.72 -3.32
C GLY A 96 -11.70 26.99 -3.49
N LEU A 97 -11.44 25.95 -2.67
CA LEU A 97 -10.17 25.24 -2.66
C LEU A 97 -10.01 24.31 -3.87
N ASN A 98 -8.77 24.01 -4.20
CA ASN A 98 -8.47 22.97 -5.17
C ASN A 98 -8.67 21.59 -4.56
N ILE A 99 -9.75 20.91 -4.94
CA ILE A 99 -10.11 19.58 -4.44
C ILE A 99 -9.47 18.52 -5.33
N HIS A 100 -8.57 17.70 -4.77
CA HIS A 100 -7.89 16.62 -5.47
C HIS A 100 -8.70 15.33 -5.54
N GLY A 101 -9.66 15.13 -4.66
CA GLY A 101 -10.52 13.96 -4.60
C GLY A 101 -11.33 13.90 -3.32
N ALA A 102 -12.20 12.91 -3.18
CA ALA A 102 -13.00 12.67 -2.00
C ALA A 102 -12.56 11.38 -1.30
N ALA A 103 -12.35 11.44 0.02
CA ALA A 103 -12.08 10.27 0.86
C ALA A 103 -13.40 9.64 1.29
N LEU A 104 -13.84 8.59 0.59
CA LEU A 104 -15.15 7.96 0.83
C LEU A 104 -15.17 7.15 2.13
N SER A 105 -14.17 6.30 2.33
CA SER A 105 -14.12 5.39 3.47
C SER A 105 -12.69 4.92 3.74
N SER A 106 -12.48 4.32 4.91
CA SER A 106 -11.25 3.63 5.25
C SER A 106 -11.57 2.40 6.10
N HIS A 107 -11.12 1.23 5.66
CA HIS A 107 -11.35 -0.03 6.33
C HIS A 107 -10.05 -0.59 6.91
N ILE A 108 -10.11 -1.09 8.13
CA ILE A 108 -8.98 -1.69 8.84
C ILE A 108 -9.44 -3.01 9.44
N HIS A 109 -8.79 -4.10 9.05
CA HIS A 109 -9.04 -5.43 9.59
C HIS A 109 -7.72 -6.13 9.87
N ALA A 110 -7.68 -6.97 10.89
CA ALA A 110 -6.53 -7.80 11.22
C ALA A 110 -6.71 -9.21 10.62
N ASP A 111 -5.60 -9.81 10.24
CA ASP A 111 -5.57 -11.20 9.73
C ASP A 111 -5.61 -12.26 10.85
N GLY A 112 -5.73 -11.83 12.11
CA GLY A 112 -5.68 -12.71 13.27
C GLY A 112 -4.23 -13.01 13.72
N PHE A 113 -4.07 -14.06 14.52
CA PHE A 113 -2.77 -14.44 15.06
C PHE A 113 -1.89 -15.06 13.98
N LYS A 114 -0.69 -14.49 13.77
CA LYS A 114 0.35 -15.00 12.88
C LYS A 114 1.71 -14.95 13.55
N LYS A 115 2.56 -15.96 13.29
CA LYS A 115 3.95 -15.96 13.77
C LYS A 115 4.86 -15.06 12.95
N SER A 116 4.51 -14.81 11.68
CA SER A 116 5.30 -14.01 10.76
C SER A 116 4.41 -13.44 9.66
N ILE A 117 4.95 -12.54 8.86
CA ILE A 117 4.32 -12.03 7.65
C ILE A 117 4.24 -13.19 6.64
N SER A 118 3.10 -13.79 6.50
CA SER A 118 2.90 -14.91 5.58
C SER A 118 1.49 -14.90 5.03
N GLY A 119 1.33 -15.30 3.79
CA GLY A 119 0.08 -15.58 3.11
C GLY A 119 -1.06 -14.55 3.26
N PRO A 120 -2.03 -14.56 2.38
CA PRO A 120 -3.20 -13.71 2.50
C PRO A 120 -4.05 -14.15 3.70
N GLY A 121 -4.44 -13.17 4.53
CA GLY A 121 -5.33 -13.41 5.67
C GLY A 121 -6.71 -12.83 5.43
N ALA A 122 -7.69 -13.28 6.22
CA ALA A 122 -9.09 -12.85 6.11
C ALA A 122 -9.26 -11.32 6.21
N GLY A 123 -8.44 -10.65 7.00
CA GLY A 123 -8.49 -9.20 7.18
C GLY A 123 -8.29 -8.42 5.88
N ASN A 124 -7.35 -8.83 5.07
CA ASN A 124 -7.09 -8.18 3.78
C ASN A 124 -8.26 -8.35 2.80
N TYR A 125 -8.84 -9.56 2.69
CA TYR A 125 -10.02 -9.78 1.85
C TYR A 125 -11.22 -8.96 2.33
N LEU A 126 -11.45 -8.89 3.65
CA LEU A 126 -12.52 -8.07 4.22
C LEU A 126 -12.31 -6.58 3.95
N THR A 127 -11.06 -6.10 4.03
CA THR A 127 -10.72 -4.71 3.75
C THR A 127 -11.05 -4.35 2.30
N VAL A 128 -10.57 -5.13 1.34
CA VAL A 128 -10.80 -4.90 -0.09
C VAL A 128 -12.28 -5.07 -0.45
N GLY A 129 -12.91 -6.15 0.02
CA GLY A 129 -14.33 -6.41 -0.26
C GLY A 129 -15.26 -5.32 0.28
N LYS A 130 -15.00 -4.80 1.48
CA LYS A 130 -15.77 -3.65 2.01
C LYS A 130 -15.56 -2.39 1.20
N THR A 131 -14.33 -2.15 0.74
CA THR A 131 -14.04 -0.99 -0.13
C THR A 131 -14.82 -1.11 -1.44
N PHE A 132 -14.85 -2.27 -2.08
CA PHE A 132 -15.62 -2.49 -3.31
C PHE A 132 -17.11 -2.29 -3.08
N LYS A 133 -17.67 -2.81 -1.99
CA LYS A 133 -19.07 -2.56 -1.62
C LYS A 133 -19.41 -1.09 -1.44
N GLU A 134 -18.51 -0.32 -0.81
CA GLU A 134 -18.73 1.12 -0.66
C GLU A 134 -18.70 1.83 -2.02
N ILE A 135 -17.79 1.46 -2.92
CA ILE A 135 -17.73 2.00 -4.28
C ILE A 135 -19.03 1.69 -5.03
N GLN A 136 -19.49 0.45 -5.01
CA GLN A 136 -20.76 0.07 -5.66
C GLN A 136 -21.96 0.82 -5.07
N LYS A 137 -21.99 0.98 -3.75
CA LYS A 137 -23.06 1.70 -3.08
C LYS A 137 -23.14 3.18 -3.49
N HIS A 138 -22.01 3.83 -3.68
CA HIS A 138 -21.96 5.27 -4.02
C HIS A 138 -22.08 5.52 -5.52
N PHE A 139 -21.56 4.65 -6.37
CA PHE A 139 -21.39 4.89 -7.81
C PHE A 139 -22.04 3.84 -8.71
N GLY A 140 -22.68 2.82 -8.13
CA GLY A 140 -23.29 1.71 -8.87
C GLY A 140 -22.31 0.58 -9.20
N GLU A 141 -22.85 -0.58 -9.64
CA GLU A 141 -22.06 -1.80 -9.88
C GLU A 141 -20.96 -1.62 -10.92
N GLN A 142 -21.26 -0.91 -12.00
CA GLN A 142 -20.31 -0.67 -13.10
C GLN A 142 -19.13 0.23 -12.73
N ALA A 143 -19.15 0.85 -11.54
CA ALA A 143 -18.04 1.70 -11.11
C ALA A 143 -16.74 0.92 -10.90
N LEU A 144 -16.83 -0.38 -10.58
CA LEU A 144 -15.65 -1.22 -10.39
C LEU A 144 -14.83 -1.40 -11.68
N ASP A 145 -15.43 -1.29 -12.85
CA ASP A 145 -14.73 -1.34 -14.15
C ASP A 145 -13.79 -0.15 -14.35
N LYS A 146 -13.95 0.91 -13.55
CA LYS A 146 -13.18 2.16 -13.64
C LYS A 146 -12.23 2.38 -12.45
N VAL A 147 -12.10 1.38 -11.59
CA VAL A 147 -11.23 1.45 -10.41
C VAL A 147 -9.82 0.99 -10.76
N PHE A 148 -8.83 1.69 -10.25
CA PHE A 148 -7.48 1.13 -10.16
C PHE A 148 -7.14 0.80 -8.71
N PHE A 149 -6.40 -0.28 -8.51
CA PHE A 149 -5.94 -0.71 -7.22
C PHE A 149 -4.50 -0.28 -7.00
N HIS A 150 -4.28 0.63 -6.05
CA HIS A 150 -2.92 1.01 -5.67
C HIS A 150 -2.43 0.04 -4.59
N ALA A 151 -1.65 -0.93 -5.02
CA ALA A 151 -1.18 -2.02 -4.19
C ALA A 151 -0.10 -1.59 -3.19
N HIS A 152 0.14 -2.40 -2.14
CA HIS A 152 1.24 -2.21 -1.21
C HIS A 152 2.60 -2.40 -1.89
N GLY A 153 2.76 -3.48 -2.66
CA GLY A 153 3.86 -3.64 -3.60
C GLY A 153 5.26 -3.56 -2.99
N THR A 154 5.53 -4.27 -1.90
CA THR A 154 6.83 -4.19 -1.19
C THR A 154 8.03 -4.76 -1.95
N SER A 155 7.82 -5.40 -3.09
CA SER A 155 8.86 -6.09 -3.86
C SER A 155 9.45 -7.33 -3.17
N THR A 156 8.78 -7.86 -2.13
CA THR A 156 9.13 -9.16 -1.56
C THR A 156 8.39 -10.30 -2.25
N PRO A 157 8.99 -11.50 -2.39
CA PRO A 157 8.31 -12.66 -2.98
C PRO A 157 6.98 -12.98 -2.28
N GLN A 158 6.95 -12.92 -0.96
CA GLN A 158 5.76 -13.21 -0.15
C GLN A 158 4.63 -12.21 -0.41
N ASN A 159 4.96 -10.91 -0.50
CA ASN A 159 3.95 -9.89 -0.78
C ASN A 159 3.39 -10.02 -2.20
N ARG A 160 4.25 -10.31 -3.18
CA ARG A 160 3.80 -10.57 -4.56
C ARG A 160 2.71 -11.63 -4.61
N GLU A 161 2.93 -12.78 -3.98
CA GLU A 161 1.96 -13.87 -3.95
C GLU A 161 0.69 -13.49 -3.18
N SER A 162 0.85 -13.03 -1.95
CA SER A 162 -0.28 -12.68 -1.06
C SER A 162 -1.16 -11.61 -1.66
N GLU A 163 -0.57 -10.54 -2.16
CA GLU A 163 -1.32 -9.41 -2.71
C GLU A 163 -1.98 -9.73 -4.05
N SER A 164 -1.32 -10.51 -4.91
CA SER A 164 -1.92 -11.00 -6.15
C SER A 164 -3.15 -11.87 -5.87
N HIS A 165 -3.09 -12.74 -4.87
CA HIS A 165 -4.23 -13.56 -4.45
C HIS A 165 -5.39 -12.71 -3.93
N ILE A 166 -5.10 -11.72 -3.07
CA ILE A 166 -6.11 -10.83 -2.51
C ILE A 166 -6.81 -10.06 -3.63
N ILE A 167 -6.04 -9.45 -4.54
CA ILE A 167 -6.58 -8.66 -5.64
C ILE A 167 -7.44 -9.54 -6.56
N SER A 168 -6.90 -10.68 -7.03
CA SER A 168 -7.60 -11.58 -7.94
C SER A 168 -8.88 -12.15 -7.34
N SER A 169 -8.82 -12.64 -6.10
CA SER A 169 -10.01 -13.22 -5.44
C SER A 169 -11.07 -12.16 -5.13
N SER A 170 -10.64 -10.96 -4.76
CA SER A 170 -11.60 -9.86 -4.54
C SER A 170 -12.26 -9.43 -5.86
N ALA A 171 -11.49 -9.31 -6.94
CA ALA A 171 -12.03 -8.97 -8.26
C ALA A 171 -12.99 -10.04 -8.83
N GLN A 172 -12.80 -11.32 -8.47
CA GLN A 172 -13.71 -12.39 -8.88
C GLN A 172 -15.02 -12.43 -8.08
N ALA A 173 -15.01 -11.87 -6.86
CA ALA A 173 -16.16 -11.87 -5.96
C ALA A 173 -17.16 -10.73 -6.23
N PHE A 174 -16.78 -9.73 -7.00
CA PHE A 174 -17.53 -8.51 -7.33
C PHE A 174 -17.63 -8.30 -8.84
#